data_7b463c1744b91deda685dd8faf3ad1dc
#
_entry.id   7b463c1744b91deda685dd8faf3ad1dc
#
_cell.length_a   1.000
_cell.length_b   1.000
_cell.length_c   1.000
_cell.angle_alpha   90.00
_cell.angle_beta   90.00
_cell.angle_gamma   90.00
#
_symmetry.space_group_name_H-M   'P 1'
#
loop_
_entity.id
_entity.type
_entity.pdbx_description
1 polymer ?
#
loop_
_entity_poly.entity_id
_entity_poly.type
_entity_poly.pdbx_seq_one_letter_code
_entity_poly.pdbx_strand_id
1 'polypeptide(L)'
;ADGLEPLDEYIDKEGDDYKNDFYSTLWNYNSLDGTTYGIPVGFTTHSLFYNKDLFAQAGVEEPTDDWTWSDLQAAAKTIEEKTGQKGFAFQMKPDPYDFEMYLWSNGTAYCDEDGQMAGQIDSKESQEVFKMFQDMEKDGYAIATEKNGTDEFRAGTVAMYVYGSWSIASLNEDGMNYGVAKIPSFDGKTSVSILSSSGLSISKDSKNKDAAWEFVKYWTGEECNKARIGMELPVLNSVVESEGIMNEPEYAPFYEMLEQSDGHTPASFLIEDWSEISENLSLSFEQIFNLSSLMDVKDVL
;
A
#
# COMPACT_ATOMS: atom_id res chain seq x y z
N ALA A 1 -10.85 -20.94 -0.58
CA ALA A 1 -10.06 -22.01 -1.20
C ALA A 1 -10.90 -23.14 -1.83
N ASP A 2 -12.16 -23.36 -1.41
CA ASP A 2 -12.96 -24.54 -1.85
C ASP A 2 -13.12 -24.73 -3.38
N GLY A 3 -13.04 -23.66 -4.16
CA GLY A 3 -13.11 -23.68 -5.62
C GLY A 3 -11.76 -23.78 -6.33
N LEU A 4 -10.65 -23.78 -5.61
CA LEU A 4 -9.30 -23.75 -6.16
C LEU A 4 -8.60 -25.10 -6.00
N GLU A 5 -7.71 -25.38 -6.94
CA GLU A 5 -6.82 -26.55 -6.90
C GLU A 5 -5.61 -26.23 -6.02
N PRO A 6 -5.24 -27.10 -5.06
CA PRO A 6 -3.95 -27.03 -4.40
C PRO A 6 -2.81 -27.19 -5.41
N LEU A 7 -1.84 -26.29 -5.36
CA LEU A 7 -0.76 -26.26 -6.36
C LEU A 7 0.54 -26.94 -5.90
N ASP A 8 0.61 -27.38 -4.63
CA ASP A 8 1.84 -27.90 -4.05
C ASP A 8 2.45 -29.08 -4.81
N GLU A 9 1.63 -30.04 -5.29
CA GLU A 9 2.13 -31.16 -6.10
C GLU A 9 2.71 -30.74 -7.46
N TYR A 10 2.24 -29.62 -8.02
CA TYR A 10 2.78 -29.06 -9.24
C TYR A 10 4.09 -28.34 -8.96
N ILE A 11 4.15 -27.57 -7.88
CA ILE A 11 5.31 -26.82 -7.43
C ILE A 11 6.48 -27.76 -7.11
N ASP A 12 6.21 -28.85 -6.38
CA ASP A 12 7.21 -29.85 -6.00
C ASP A 12 7.91 -30.48 -7.22
N LYS A 13 7.21 -30.59 -8.36
CA LYS A 13 7.79 -31.13 -9.61
C LYS A 13 8.77 -30.15 -10.27
N GLU A 14 8.63 -28.85 -10.04
CA GLU A 14 9.53 -27.83 -10.58
C GLU A 14 10.81 -27.70 -9.74
N GLY A 15 10.82 -28.20 -8.52
CA GLY A 15 11.95 -28.13 -7.57
C GLY A 15 12.00 -26.86 -6.76
N ASP A 16 12.90 -26.84 -5.76
CA ASP A 16 12.99 -25.76 -4.77
C ASP A 16 13.35 -24.40 -5.39
N ASP A 17 14.13 -24.38 -6.45
CA ASP A 17 14.55 -23.14 -7.11
C ASP A 17 13.38 -22.35 -7.68
N TYR A 18 12.31 -23.03 -8.13
CA TYR A 18 11.12 -22.37 -8.64
C TYR A 18 10.44 -21.50 -7.59
N LYS A 19 10.15 -22.07 -6.42
CA LYS A 19 9.51 -21.35 -5.31
C LYS A 19 10.40 -20.27 -4.72
N ASN A 20 11.70 -20.56 -4.57
CA ASN A 20 12.67 -19.68 -3.91
C ASN A 20 12.99 -18.42 -4.72
N ASP A 21 12.64 -18.38 -6.00
CA ASP A 21 12.81 -17.17 -6.82
C ASP A 21 11.73 -16.12 -6.55
N PHE A 22 10.60 -16.50 -5.94
CA PHE A 22 9.57 -15.53 -5.53
C PHE A 22 9.88 -14.93 -4.17
N TYR A 23 9.45 -13.69 -3.95
CA TYR A 23 9.44 -13.10 -2.61
C TYR A 23 8.55 -13.92 -1.68
N SER A 24 9.07 -14.34 -0.55
CA SER A 24 8.37 -15.24 0.39
C SER A 24 7.06 -14.64 0.92
N THR A 25 7.04 -13.34 1.18
CA THR A 25 5.85 -12.61 1.63
C THR A 25 4.72 -12.71 0.59
N LEU A 26 5.01 -12.56 -0.71
CA LEU A 26 4.04 -12.69 -1.79
C LEU A 26 3.54 -14.12 -1.95
N TRP A 27 4.43 -15.09 -1.77
CA TRP A 27 4.08 -16.50 -1.77
C TRP A 27 3.09 -16.84 -0.65
N ASN A 28 3.41 -16.39 0.56
CA ASN A 28 2.58 -16.61 1.74
C ASN A 28 1.20 -15.96 1.58
N TYR A 29 1.11 -14.77 0.98
CA TYR A 29 -0.14 -14.09 0.68
C TYR A 29 -1.07 -14.91 -0.24
N ASN A 30 -0.50 -15.74 -1.13
CA ASN A 30 -1.22 -16.62 -2.04
C ASN A 30 -1.44 -18.05 -1.50
N SER A 31 -1.18 -18.27 -0.20
CA SER A 31 -1.31 -19.55 0.49
C SER A 31 -2.32 -19.44 1.63
N LEU A 32 -2.96 -20.56 1.97
CA LEU A 32 -3.89 -20.67 3.09
C LEU A 32 -3.58 -21.96 3.86
N ASP A 33 -3.37 -21.86 5.17
CA ASP A 33 -3.06 -22.99 6.05
C ASP A 33 -1.89 -23.84 5.56
N GLY A 34 -0.87 -23.19 4.98
CA GLY A 34 0.33 -23.84 4.45
C GLY A 34 0.15 -24.49 3.07
N THR A 35 -1.02 -24.38 2.46
CA THR A 35 -1.31 -24.87 1.10
C THR A 35 -1.29 -23.69 0.12
N THR A 36 -0.58 -23.83 -0.99
CA THR A 36 -0.49 -22.82 -2.03
C THR A 36 -1.65 -22.98 -3.03
N TYR A 37 -2.43 -21.90 -3.23
CA TYR A 37 -3.55 -21.87 -4.16
C TYR A 37 -3.36 -20.91 -5.33
N GLY A 38 -2.36 -20.04 -5.27
CA GLY A 38 -2.02 -19.09 -6.33
C GLY A 38 -0.52 -18.91 -6.46
N ILE A 39 -0.06 -18.69 -7.69
CA ILE A 39 1.32 -18.29 -7.96
C ILE A 39 1.34 -16.78 -8.15
N PRO A 40 2.18 -16.03 -7.41
CA PRO A 40 2.23 -14.56 -7.50
C PRO A 40 2.49 -14.08 -8.93
N VAL A 41 1.73 -13.07 -9.36
CA VAL A 41 1.87 -12.42 -10.69
C VAL A 41 2.45 -11.03 -10.56
N GLY A 42 1.90 -10.25 -9.65
CA GLY A 42 2.28 -8.88 -9.34
C GLY A 42 1.93 -8.56 -7.90
N PHE A 43 2.46 -7.46 -7.41
CA PHE A 43 2.11 -6.94 -6.10
C PHE A 43 2.12 -5.42 -6.11
N THR A 44 1.57 -4.84 -5.06
CA THR A 44 1.79 -3.46 -4.69
C THR A 44 1.88 -3.33 -3.19
N THR A 45 2.73 -2.43 -2.77
CA THR A 45 2.69 -1.73 -1.49
C THR A 45 2.40 -0.27 -1.79
N HIS A 46 2.18 0.55 -0.77
CA HIS A 46 2.07 1.99 -0.92
C HIS A 46 3.39 2.66 -0.55
N SER A 47 3.65 3.82 -1.16
CA SER A 47 4.80 4.67 -0.88
C SER A 47 4.41 6.14 -0.97
N LEU A 48 5.25 7.03 -0.46
CA LEU A 48 5.05 8.48 -0.50
C LEU A 48 5.54 9.02 -1.84
N PHE A 49 4.63 9.59 -2.63
CA PHE A 49 4.97 10.38 -3.81
C PHE A 49 5.13 11.84 -3.42
N TYR A 50 6.14 12.53 -3.98
CA TYR A 50 6.37 13.94 -3.74
C TYR A 50 6.74 14.69 -5.01
N ASN A 51 6.26 15.94 -5.14
CA ASN A 51 6.48 16.83 -6.27
C ASN A 51 7.77 17.63 -6.04
N LYS A 52 8.85 17.29 -6.77
CA LYS A 52 10.16 17.93 -6.64
C LYS A 52 10.13 19.42 -6.94
N ASP A 53 9.27 19.87 -7.87
CA ASP A 53 9.18 21.29 -8.22
C ASP A 53 8.58 22.12 -7.08
N LEU A 54 7.56 21.60 -6.38
CA LEU A 54 6.98 22.27 -5.21
C LEU A 54 7.94 22.28 -4.02
N PHE A 55 8.70 21.18 -3.81
CA PHE A 55 9.75 21.13 -2.79
C PHE A 55 10.84 22.17 -3.07
N ALA A 56 11.34 22.22 -4.30
CA ALA A 56 12.35 23.21 -4.72
C ALA A 56 11.84 24.66 -4.60
N GLN A 57 10.59 24.92 -5.00
CA GLN A 57 9.97 26.23 -4.89
C GLN A 57 9.82 26.68 -3.43
N ALA A 58 9.50 25.78 -2.53
CA ALA A 58 9.37 26.05 -1.11
C ALA A 58 10.73 26.11 -0.38
N GLY A 59 11.81 25.60 -0.99
CA GLY A 59 13.11 25.44 -0.37
C GLY A 59 13.11 24.38 0.73
N VAL A 60 12.34 23.31 0.54
CA VAL A 60 12.24 22.15 1.45
C VAL A 60 13.11 21.04 0.88
N GLU A 61 13.88 20.36 1.73
CA GLU A 61 14.63 19.17 1.36
C GLU A 61 13.71 18.01 1.01
N GLU A 62 14.10 17.20 0.03
CA GLU A 62 13.34 16.03 -0.40
C GLU A 62 13.24 14.97 0.73
N PRO A 63 12.17 14.16 0.77
CA PRO A 63 12.03 13.09 1.74
C PRO A 63 13.20 12.10 1.73
N THR A 64 13.59 11.67 2.93
CA THR A 64 14.58 10.60 3.13
C THR A 64 13.90 9.37 3.76
N ASP A 65 14.61 8.25 3.81
CA ASP A 65 14.11 7.00 4.40
C ASP A 65 13.83 7.09 5.90
N ASP A 66 14.40 8.09 6.57
CA ASP A 66 14.21 8.33 8.01
C ASP A 66 13.06 9.28 8.32
N TRP A 67 12.33 9.77 7.31
CA TRP A 67 11.24 10.71 7.54
C TRP A 67 10.18 10.13 8.47
N THR A 68 9.78 10.98 9.40
CA THR A 68 8.64 10.76 10.28
C THR A 68 7.42 11.54 9.81
N TRP A 69 6.24 11.23 10.35
CA TRP A 69 5.05 12.04 10.12
C TRP A 69 5.22 13.49 10.58
N SER A 70 6.05 13.73 11.60
CA SER A 70 6.40 15.09 12.04
C SER A 70 7.18 15.84 10.97
N ASP A 71 8.10 15.18 10.25
CA ASP A 71 8.87 15.77 9.16
C ASP A 71 7.96 16.10 7.98
N LEU A 72 7.07 15.16 7.60
CA LEU A 72 6.07 15.38 6.54
C LEU A 72 5.18 16.58 6.88
N GLN A 73 4.67 16.68 8.11
CA GLN A 73 3.82 17.80 8.52
C GLN A 73 4.57 19.14 8.46
N ALA A 74 5.84 19.17 8.90
CA ALA A 74 6.68 20.38 8.84
C ALA A 74 6.94 20.80 7.38
N ALA A 75 7.25 19.85 6.51
CA ALA A 75 7.41 20.09 5.08
C ALA A 75 6.12 20.59 4.44
N ALA A 76 4.99 19.92 4.73
CA ALA A 76 3.68 20.28 4.18
C ALA A 76 3.24 21.70 4.57
N LYS A 77 3.45 22.10 5.82
CA LYS A 77 3.21 23.49 6.28
C LYS A 77 4.07 24.48 5.54
N THR A 78 5.37 24.22 5.42
CA THR A 78 6.31 25.10 4.72
C THR A 78 5.95 25.26 3.25
N ILE A 79 5.56 24.17 2.58
CA ILE A 79 5.13 24.20 1.18
C ILE A 79 3.86 25.05 1.02
N GLU A 80 2.86 24.85 1.86
CA GLU A 80 1.63 25.65 1.81
C GLU A 80 1.92 27.14 2.04
N GLU A 81 2.70 27.49 3.06
CA GLU A 81 3.08 28.85 3.37
C GLU A 81 3.87 29.56 2.24
N LYS A 82 4.73 28.82 1.54
CA LYS A 82 5.63 29.38 0.51
C LYS A 82 5.03 29.39 -0.88
N THR A 83 4.20 28.40 -1.20
CA THR A 83 3.70 28.19 -2.56
C THR A 83 2.19 28.45 -2.70
N GLY A 84 1.44 28.42 -1.61
CA GLY A 84 -0.02 28.45 -1.59
C GLY A 84 -0.65 27.14 -2.07
N GLN A 85 0.16 26.11 -2.35
CA GLN A 85 -0.31 24.76 -2.71
C GLN A 85 -0.40 23.88 -1.45
N LYS A 86 -1.30 22.89 -1.46
CA LYS A 86 -1.39 21.97 -0.32
C LYS A 86 -0.17 21.09 -0.21
N GLY A 87 0.32 20.88 1.01
CA GLY A 87 1.50 20.08 1.26
C GLY A 87 1.21 18.58 1.17
N PHE A 88 0.01 18.13 1.56
CA PHE A 88 -0.35 16.72 1.57
C PHE A 88 -1.81 16.50 1.19
N ALA A 89 -2.10 15.41 0.49
CA ALA A 89 -3.46 14.95 0.25
C ALA A 89 -3.67 13.51 0.71
N PHE A 90 -4.88 13.23 1.16
CA PHE A 90 -5.34 11.91 1.52
C PHE A 90 -6.80 11.73 1.13
N GLN A 91 -7.31 10.51 1.19
CA GLN A 91 -8.69 10.24 0.82
C GLN A 91 -9.64 10.62 1.97
N MET A 92 -10.71 11.37 1.67
CA MET A 92 -11.74 11.75 2.64
C MET A 92 -12.54 10.54 3.14
N LYS A 93 -12.73 9.57 2.26
CA LYS A 93 -13.41 8.32 2.56
C LYS A 93 -12.49 7.16 2.16
N PRO A 94 -11.40 6.92 2.91
CA PRO A 94 -10.44 5.89 2.53
C PRO A 94 -11.06 4.49 2.58
N ASP A 95 -10.55 3.60 1.71
CA ASP A 95 -10.81 2.18 1.86
C ASP A 95 -10.20 1.72 3.20
N PRO A 96 -10.97 1.12 4.10
CA PRO A 96 -10.43 0.61 5.36
C PRO A 96 -9.28 -0.38 5.17
N TYR A 97 -9.30 -1.19 4.11
CA TYR A 97 -8.19 -2.08 3.79
C TYR A 97 -6.87 -1.31 3.62
N ASP A 98 -6.88 -0.25 2.82
CA ASP A 98 -5.68 0.56 2.57
C ASP A 98 -5.28 1.39 3.80
N PHE A 99 -6.25 1.89 4.56
CA PHE A 99 -5.97 2.76 5.71
C PHE A 99 -5.35 2.01 6.90
N GLU A 100 -5.54 0.69 7.01
CA GLU A 100 -5.04 -0.12 8.12
C GLU A 100 -3.50 -0.04 8.28
N MET A 101 -2.77 0.18 7.20
CA MET A 101 -1.31 0.35 7.23
C MET A 101 -0.85 1.47 8.16
N TYR A 102 -1.62 2.54 8.31
CA TYR A 102 -1.28 3.64 9.22
C TYR A 102 -1.46 3.24 10.69
N LEU A 103 -2.45 2.38 10.97
CA LEU A 103 -2.65 1.82 12.31
C LEU A 103 -1.50 0.90 12.68
N TRP A 104 -1.13 -0.02 11.80
CA TRP A 104 0.04 -0.90 11.99
C TRP A 104 1.31 -0.10 12.22
N SER A 105 1.53 0.94 11.43
CA SER A 105 2.68 1.84 11.58
C SER A 105 2.70 2.56 12.93
N ASN A 106 1.56 2.73 13.59
CA ASN A 106 1.46 3.26 14.95
C ASN A 106 1.33 2.17 16.04
N GLY A 107 1.52 0.89 15.69
CA GLY A 107 1.55 -0.24 16.65
C GLY A 107 0.18 -0.68 17.14
N THR A 108 -0.86 -0.47 16.35
CA THR A 108 -2.23 -0.94 16.57
C THR A 108 -2.82 -1.54 15.29
N ALA A 109 -4.08 -1.96 15.29
CA ALA A 109 -4.80 -2.51 14.14
C ALA A 109 -6.31 -2.24 14.30
N TYR A 110 -7.13 -2.63 13.32
CA TYR A 110 -8.58 -2.60 13.52
C TYR A 110 -9.08 -3.64 14.51
N CYS A 111 -8.43 -4.80 14.56
CA CYS A 111 -8.80 -5.89 15.43
C CYS A 111 -7.55 -6.63 15.94
N ASP A 112 -7.73 -7.47 16.94
CA ASP A 112 -6.72 -8.44 17.38
C ASP A 112 -6.69 -9.69 16.47
N GLU A 113 -5.83 -10.67 16.81
CA GLU A 113 -5.68 -11.93 16.06
C GLU A 113 -6.96 -12.80 16.02
N ASP A 114 -7.88 -12.58 16.96
CA ASP A 114 -9.18 -13.25 17.05
C ASP A 114 -10.31 -12.45 16.33
N GLY A 115 -9.99 -11.35 15.65
CA GLY A 115 -10.93 -10.49 14.94
C GLY A 115 -11.76 -9.57 15.86
N GLN A 116 -11.36 -9.36 17.13
CA GLN A 116 -12.04 -8.49 18.06
C GLN A 116 -11.60 -7.03 17.87
N MET A 117 -12.53 -6.14 17.55
CA MET A 117 -12.25 -4.73 17.27
C MET A 117 -12.17 -3.87 18.53
N ALA A 118 -12.99 -4.17 19.55
CA ALA A 118 -13.03 -3.38 20.78
C ALA A 118 -11.69 -3.37 21.51
N GLY A 119 -11.20 -2.18 21.84
CA GLY A 119 -9.89 -1.99 22.45
C GLY A 119 -8.72 -1.89 21.46
N GLN A 120 -8.97 -2.10 20.16
CA GLN A 120 -8.01 -1.96 19.08
C GLN A 120 -8.27 -0.68 18.28
N ILE A 121 -9.38 -0.62 17.55
CA ILE A 121 -9.71 0.56 16.74
C ILE A 121 -9.96 1.82 17.59
N ASP A 122 -10.49 1.67 18.77
CA ASP A 122 -10.74 2.75 19.75
C ASP A 122 -9.55 2.98 20.71
N SER A 123 -8.40 2.34 20.47
CA SER A 123 -7.17 2.54 21.23
C SER A 123 -6.64 3.97 21.10
N LYS A 124 -5.80 4.38 22.05
CA LYS A 124 -5.14 5.68 21.99
C LYS A 124 -4.28 5.83 20.74
N GLU A 125 -3.54 4.79 20.38
CA GLU A 125 -2.67 4.72 19.21
C GLU A 125 -3.49 4.87 17.91
N SER A 126 -4.66 4.27 17.84
CA SER A 126 -5.58 4.41 16.72
C SER A 126 -6.12 5.83 16.62
N GLN A 127 -6.62 6.39 17.73
CA GLN A 127 -7.13 7.76 17.78
C GLN A 127 -6.05 8.79 17.38
N GLU A 128 -4.78 8.57 17.75
CA GLU A 128 -3.64 9.42 17.35
C GLU A 128 -3.48 9.47 15.83
N VAL A 129 -3.62 8.34 15.13
CA VAL A 129 -3.54 8.27 13.66
C VAL A 129 -4.65 9.10 13.02
N PHE A 130 -5.90 8.83 13.35
CA PHE A 130 -7.04 9.55 12.78
C PHE A 130 -6.98 11.04 13.09
N LYS A 131 -6.61 11.38 14.31
CA LYS A 131 -6.46 12.78 14.74
C LYS A 131 -5.34 13.50 13.97
N MET A 132 -4.25 12.84 13.68
CA MET A 132 -3.16 13.41 12.88
C MET A 132 -3.66 13.87 11.51
N PHE A 133 -4.34 13.01 10.76
CA PHE A 133 -4.90 13.36 9.46
C PHE A 133 -5.95 14.48 9.56
N GLN A 134 -6.85 14.38 10.54
CA GLN A 134 -7.87 15.39 10.79
C GLN A 134 -7.26 16.76 11.11
N ASP A 135 -6.23 16.80 11.96
CA ASP A 135 -5.56 18.04 12.36
C ASP A 135 -4.80 18.66 11.18
N MET A 136 -4.12 17.86 10.34
CA MET A 136 -3.46 18.36 9.13
C MET A 136 -4.42 19.10 8.19
N GLU A 137 -5.63 18.61 8.05
CA GLU A 137 -6.66 19.24 7.21
C GLU A 137 -7.25 20.49 7.90
N LYS A 138 -7.58 20.41 9.21
CA LYS A 138 -8.05 21.55 10.00
C LYS A 138 -7.06 22.71 10.00
N ASP A 139 -5.78 22.42 10.07
CA ASP A 139 -4.69 23.40 10.05
C ASP A 139 -4.47 23.98 8.62
N GLY A 140 -5.06 23.39 7.60
CA GLY A 140 -5.15 23.91 6.24
C GLY A 140 -3.98 23.59 5.33
N TYR A 141 -2.96 22.85 5.77
CA TYR A 141 -1.81 22.47 4.93
C TYR A 141 -1.98 21.09 4.26
N ALA A 142 -2.99 20.33 4.62
CA ALA A 142 -3.41 19.12 3.91
C ALA A 142 -4.85 19.28 3.38
N ILE A 143 -5.27 18.35 2.53
CA ILE A 143 -6.63 18.29 1.98
C ILE A 143 -7.11 16.86 1.88
N ALA A 144 -8.32 16.60 2.38
CA ALA A 144 -9.04 15.37 2.12
C ALA A 144 -9.75 15.45 0.77
N THR A 145 -9.53 14.47 -0.10
CA THR A 145 -10.04 14.44 -1.48
C THR A 145 -10.91 13.21 -1.73
N GLU A 146 -11.65 13.19 -2.83
CA GLU A 146 -12.44 12.02 -3.21
C GLU A 146 -11.57 10.83 -3.63
N LYS A 147 -10.37 11.09 -4.21
CA LYS A 147 -9.47 10.10 -4.78
C LYS A 147 -8.02 10.29 -4.26
N ASN A 148 -7.79 10.06 -3.00
CA ASN A 148 -6.45 10.09 -2.36
C ASN A 148 -5.43 11.16 -2.85
N GLY A 149 -5.83 12.15 -3.61
CA GLY A 149 -5.00 13.27 -4.03
C GLY A 149 -4.27 13.09 -5.38
N THR A 150 -4.50 11.99 -6.10
CA THR A 150 -3.81 11.74 -7.39
C THR A 150 -4.09 12.82 -8.43
N ASP A 151 -5.35 13.26 -8.57
CA ASP A 151 -5.73 14.26 -9.56
C ASP A 151 -5.13 15.64 -9.20
N GLU A 152 -5.10 15.99 -7.90
CA GLU A 152 -4.51 17.21 -7.37
C GLU A 152 -2.99 17.22 -7.49
N PHE A 153 -2.35 16.07 -7.26
CA PHE A 153 -0.90 15.93 -7.44
C PHE A 153 -0.50 16.10 -8.90
N ARG A 154 -1.20 15.46 -9.83
CA ARG A 154 -0.98 15.62 -11.28
C ARG A 154 -1.25 17.07 -11.76
N ALA A 155 -2.19 17.75 -11.14
CA ALA A 155 -2.45 19.17 -11.41
C ALA A 155 -1.41 20.13 -10.78
N GLY A 156 -0.46 19.62 -9.98
CA GLY A 156 0.54 20.43 -9.28
C GLY A 156 -0.01 21.27 -8.13
N THR A 157 -1.18 20.94 -7.61
CA THR A 157 -1.84 21.67 -6.51
C THR A 157 -1.64 21.02 -5.13
N VAL A 158 -1.05 19.82 -5.12
CA VAL A 158 -0.66 19.06 -3.91
C VAL A 158 0.78 18.59 -4.06
N ALA A 159 1.56 18.67 -2.99
CA ALA A 159 2.97 18.34 -3.01
C ALA A 159 3.25 16.87 -2.69
N MET A 160 2.42 16.23 -1.88
CA MET A 160 2.65 14.84 -1.43
C MET A 160 1.33 14.07 -1.32
N TYR A 161 1.39 12.77 -1.60
CA TYR A 161 0.33 11.80 -1.30
C TYR A 161 0.91 10.39 -1.17
N VAL A 162 0.19 9.49 -0.52
CA VAL A 162 0.58 8.08 -0.38
C VAL A 162 -0.29 7.23 -1.31
N TYR A 163 0.37 6.43 -2.18
CA TYR A 163 -0.37 5.58 -3.11
C TYR A 163 0.47 4.40 -3.63
N GLY A 164 -0.14 3.56 -4.48
CA GLY A 164 0.50 2.40 -5.06
C GLY A 164 1.32 2.70 -6.32
N SER A 165 2.16 1.74 -6.70
CA SER A 165 3.10 1.83 -7.84
C SER A 165 2.44 2.03 -9.21
N TRP A 166 1.16 1.69 -9.37
CA TRP A 166 0.42 1.90 -10.62
C TRP A 166 0.31 3.37 -11.06
N SER A 167 0.56 4.32 -10.15
CA SER A 167 0.61 5.75 -10.47
C SER A 167 1.80 6.12 -11.34
N ILE A 168 2.90 5.38 -11.26
CA ILE A 168 4.19 5.70 -11.91
C ILE A 168 4.00 5.89 -13.42
N ALA A 169 3.32 4.96 -14.09
CA ALA A 169 3.12 5.03 -15.53
C ALA A 169 2.45 6.33 -15.97
N SER A 170 1.37 6.73 -15.30
CA SER A 170 0.65 7.95 -15.63
C SER A 170 1.42 9.23 -15.29
N LEU A 171 2.19 9.23 -14.20
CA LEU A 171 3.05 10.37 -13.85
C LEU A 171 4.19 10.55 -14.85
N ASN A 172 4.76 9.46 -15.35
CA ASN A 172 5.79 9.47 -16.39
C ASN A 172 5.22 9.96 -17.74
N GLU A 173 4.00 9.51 -18.13
CA GLU A 173 3.30 9.99 -19.33
C GLU A 173 3.00 11.50 -19.26
N ASP A 174 2.66 12.01 -18.09
CA ASP A 174 2.43 13.44 -17.87
C ASP A 174 3.74 14.27 -17.80
N GLY A 175 4.90 13.61 -17.75
CA GLY A 175 6.19 14.28 -17.61
C GLY A 175 6.39 14.98 -16.27
N MET A 176 5.75 14.47 -15.21
CA MET A 176 5.86 15.01 -13.85
C MET A 176 7.28 14.89 -13.31
N ASN A 177 7.77 15.93 -12.64
CA ASN A 177 9.01 15.89 -11.88
C ASN A 177 8.71 15.49 -10.44
N TYR A 178 8.71 14.17 -10.18
CA TYR A 178 8.36 13.61 -8.88
C TYR A 178 9.47 12.70 -8.32
N GLY A 179 9.34 12.35 -7.07
CA GLY A 179 10.10 11.29 -6.44
C GLY A 179 9.20 10.39 -5.63
N VAL A 180 9.75 9.26 -5.23
CA VAL A 180 9.08 8.27 -4.37
C VAL A 180 9.97 8.02 -3.15
N ALA A 181 9.36 7.93 -1.98
CA ALA A 181 10.03 7.59 -0.73
C ALA A 181 9.16 6.60 0.06
N LYS A 182 9.71 5.99 1.10
CA LYS A 182 8.91 5.18 2.03
C LYS A 182 7.82 6.02 2.69
N ILE A 183 6.76 5.37 3.15
CA ILE A 183 5.77 6.01 4.01
C ILE A 183 6.48 6.50 5.28
N PRO A 184 6.25 7.74 5.74
CA PRO A 184 6.85 8.25 6.96
C PRO A 184 6.49 7.39 8.17
N SER A 185 7.44 7.22 9.08
CA SER A 185 7.23 6.48 10.32
C SER A 185 6.63 7.35 11.41
N PHE A 186 5.94 6.75 12.37
CA PHE A 186 5.71 7.37 13.67
C PHE A 186 6.98 7.30 14.50
N ASP A 187 7.20 8.28 15.36
CA ASP A 187 8.43 8.40 16.16
C ASP A 187 8.77 7.10 16.91
N GLY A 188 9.95 6.58 16.63
CA GLY A 188 10.47 5.35 17.24
C GLY A 188 9.82 4.05 16.75
N LYS A 189 9.04 4.11 15.66
CA LYS A 189 8.35 2.95 15.07
C LYS A 189 8.80 2.72 13.63
N THR A 190 8.43 1.59 13.08
CA THR A 190 8.68 1.24 11.67
C THR A 190 7.41 1.50 10.87
N SER A 191 7.53 2.17 9.74
CA SER A 191 6.41 2.33 8.81
C SER A 191 6.08 0.99 8.16
N VAL A 192 4.80 0.72 8.00
CA VAL A 192 4.26 -0.49 7.39
C VAL A 192 3.33 -0.09 6.25
N SER A 193 3.34 -0.82 5.17
CA SER A 193 2.38 -0.66 4.08
C SER A 193 1.36 -1.78 4.08
N ILE A 194 0.20 -1.49 3.51
CA ILE A 194 -0.67 -2.57 3.05
C ILE A 194 0.01 -3.32 1.91
N LEU A 195 -0.18 -4.61 1.85
CA LEU A 195 0.27 -5.47 0.76
C LEU A 195 -0.95 -5.99 0.01
N SER A 196 -0.93 -5.84 -1.29
CA SER A 196 -1.84 -6.56 -2.19
C SER A 196 -1.03 -7.34 -3.21
N SER A 197 -1.32 -8.61 -3.35
CA SER A 197 -0.68 -9.50 -4.34
C SER A 197 -1.74 -10.20 -5.16
N SER A 198 -1.62 -10.09 -6.48
CA SER A 198 -2.41 -10.89 -7.40
C SER A 198 -1.74 -12.22 -7.66
N GLY A 199 -2.53 -13.29 -7.75
CA GLY A 199 -2.04 -14.62 -8.05
C GLY A 199 -2.86 -15.31 -9.12
N LEU A 200 -2.22 -16.20 -9.90
CA LEU A 200 -2.90 -17.10 -10.80
C LEU A 200 -3.21 -18.42 -10.10
N SER A 201 -4.49 -18.79 -10.12
CA SER A 201 -5.00 -20.03 -9.53
C SER A 201 -5.59 -20.93 -10.60
N ILE A 202 -5.69 -22.22 -10.30
CA ILE A 202 -6.35 -23.21 -11.16
C ILE A 202 -7.69 -23.58 -10.52
N SER A 203 -8.77 -23.58 -11.32
CA SER A 203 -10.06 -24.06 -10.83
C SER A 203 -9.99 -25.54 -10.49
N LYS A 204 -10.52 -25.94 -9.35
CA LYS A 204 -10.63 -27.33 -8.91
C LYS A 204 -11.40 -28.20 -9.93
N ASP A 205 -12.38 -27.61 -10.62
CA ASP A 205 -13.24 -28.30 -11.60
C ASP A 205 -12.66 -28.33 -13.01
N SER A 206 -11.48 -27.71 -13.22
CA SER A 206 -10.81 -27.72 -14.53
C SER A 206 -10.55 -29.15 -15.00
N LYS A 207 -10.85 -29.41 -16.26
CA LYS A 207 -10.55 -30.69 -16.93
C LYS A 207 -9.17 -30.70 -17.62
N ASN A 208 -8.48 -29.56 -17.59
CA ASN A 208 -7.20 -29.35 -18.25
C ASN A 208 -6.16 -28.76 -17.27
N LYS A 209 -6.06 -29.32 -16.06
CA LYS A 209 -5.22 -28.78 -14.99
C LYS A 209 -3.74 -28.70 -15.37
N ASP A 210 -3.22 -29.75 -16.02
CA ASP A 210 -1.81 -29.76 -16.44
C ASP A 210 -1.51 -28.66 -17.47
N ALA A 211 -2.41 -28.44 -18.43
CA ALA A 211 -2.28 -27.35 -19.40
C ALA A 211 -2.42 -25.96 -18.73
N ALA A 212 -3.31 -25.85 -17.74
CA ALA A 212 -3.44 -24.64 -16.94
C ALA A 212 -2.16 -24.35 -16.14
N TRP A 213 -1.52 -25.39 -15.59
CA TRP A 213 -0.26 -25.25 -14.88
C TRP A 213 0.87 -24.73 -15.80
N GLU A 214 0.99 -25.28 -17.03
CA GLU A 214 1.96 -24.80 -18.01
C GLU A 214 1.73 -23.32 -18.35
N PHE A 215 0.47 -22.87 -18.45
CA PHE A 215 0.15 -21.46 -18.63
C PHE A 215 0.53 -20.63 -17.41
N VAL A 216 0.23 -21.10 -16.19
CA VAL A 216 0.61 -20.40 -14.94
C VAL A 216 2.11 -20.19 -14.90
N LYS A 217 2.92 -21.25 -15.12
CA LYS A 217 4.38 -21.15 -15.15
C LYS A 217 4.89 -20.15 -16.19
N TYR A 218 4.33 -20.19 -17.40
CA TYR A 218 4.71 -19.24 -18.45
C TYR A 218 4.40 -17.80 -18.05
N TRP A 219 3.19 -17.55 -17.56
CA TRP A 219 2.74 -16.21 -17.21
C TRP A 219 3.46 -15.62 -16.01
N THR A 220 3.80 -16.44 -15.02
CA THR A 220 4.53 -16.02 -13.81
C THR A 220 6.05 -16.12 -13.97
N GLY A 221 6.54 -16.63 -15.10
CA GLY A 221 7.95 -16.79 -15.39
C GLY A 221 8.68 -15.49 -15.77
N GLU A 222 9.97 -15.60 -15.93
CA GLU A 222 10.92 -14.49 -16.15
C GLU A 222 10.50 -13.59 -17.33
N GLU A 223 10.19 -14.18 -18.49
CA GLU A 223 9.86 -13.44 -19.72
C GLU A 223 8.64 -12.53 -19.52
N CYS A 224 7.58 -13.07 -18.92
CA CYS A 224 6.37 -12.30 -18.67
C CYS A 224 6.53 -11.30 -17.53
N ASN A 225 7.34 -11.61 -16.49
CA ASN A 225 7.68 -10.63 -15.45
C ASN A 225 8.41 -9.43 -16.06
N LYS A 226 9.44 -9.65 -16.88
CA LYS A 226 10.16 -8.57 -17.57
C LYS A 226 9.26 -7.76 -18.50
N ALA A 227 8.40 -8.41 -19.25
CA ALA A 227 7.48 -7.74 -20.19
C ALA A 227 6.45 -6.82 -19.49
N ARG A 228 6.18 -7.03 -18.20
CA ARG A 228 5.23 -6.23 -17.41
C ARG A 228 5.87 -5.10 -16.59
N ILE A 229 7.19 -4.98 -16.59
CA ILE A 229 7.88 -3.86 -15.90
C ILE A 229 7.30 -2.52 -16.40
N GLY A 230 6.97 -1.63 -15.45
CA GLY A 230 6.29 -0.38 -15.72
C GLY A 230 4.75 -0.42 -15.64
N MET A 231 4.16 -1.63 -15.67
CA MET A 231 2.73 -1.84 -15.40
C MET A 231 2.51 -2.49 -14.03
N GLU A 232 3.38 -3.44 -13.68
CA GLU A 232 3.35 -4.17 -12.40
C GLU A 232 4.79 -4.30 -11.86
N LEU A 233 4.92 -4.44 -10.56
CA LEU A 233 6.20 -4.73 -9.94
C LEU A 233 6.54 -6.22 -10.10
N PRO A 234 7.75 -6.57 -10.61
CA PRO A 234 8.21 -7.95 -10.69
C PRO A 234 8.15 -8.70 -9.36
N VAL A 235 7.76 -9.97 -9.41
CA VAL A 235 7.63 -10.84 -8.22
C VAL A 235 8.78 -11.86 -8.09
N LEU A 236 9.67 -11.93 -9.09
CA LEU A 236 10.82 -12.82 -9.10
C LEU A 236 12.09 -12.07 -8.68
N ASN A 237 12.82 -12.61 -7.71
CA ASN A 237 14.10 -12.06 -7.26
C ASN A 237 15.11 -11.96 -8.42
N SER A 238 15.18 -12.99 -9.27
CA SER A 238 16.06 -13.02 -10.44
C SER A 238 15.78 -11.89 -11.44
N VAL A 239 14.51 -11.52 -11.63
CA VAL A 239 14.12 -10.41 -12.51
C VAL A 239 14.47 -9.07 -11.87
N VAL A 240 14.14 -8.89 -10.59
CA VAL A 240 14.48 -7.66 -9.84
C VAL A 240 15.98 -7.39 -9.89
N GLU A 241 16.79 -8.43 -9.71
CA GLU A 241 18.26 -8.33 -9.76
C GLU A 241 18.76 -8.06 -11.18
N SER A 242 18.34 -8.87 -12.18
CA SER A 242 18.84 -8.76 -13.55
C SER A 242 18.47 -7.46 -14.25
N GLU A 243 17.29 -6.91 -13.95
CA GLU A 243 16.83 -5.64 -14.49
C GLU A 243 17.21 -4.43 -13.62
N GLY A 244 17.85 -4.67 -12.48
CA GLY A 244 18.36 -3.60 -11.61
C GLY A 244 17.27 -2.76 -10.96
N ILE A 245 16.07 -3.31 -10.74
CA ILE A 245 14.88 -2.59 -10.25
C ILE A 245 15.16 -1.84 -8.94
N MET A 246 15.95 -2.42 -8.04
CA MET A 246 16.32 -1.78 -6.78
C MET A 246 17.25 -0.55 -6.94
N ASN A 247 17.79 -0.32 -8.14
CA ASN A 247 18.56 0.89 -8.42
C ASN A 247 17.69 2.03 -8.98
N GLU A 248 16.43 1.75 -9.30
CA GLU A 248 15.48 2.73 -9.79
C GLU A 248 14.76 3.39 -8.61
N PRO A 249 15.01 4.69 -8.35
CA PRO A 249 14.51 5.37 -7.15
C PRO A 249 12.98 5.44 -7.06
N GLU A 250 12.28 5.28 -8.18
CA GLU A 250 10.82 5.24 -8.23
C GLU A 250 10.24 3.87 -7.86
N TYR A 251 11.03 2.79 -7.93
CA TYR A 251 10.56 1.43 -7.60
C TYR A 251 11.09 0.89 -6.28
N ALA A 252 12.33 1.21 -5.92
CA ALA A 252 12.98 0.69 -4.71
C ALA A 252 12.13 0.84 -3.43
N PRO A 253 11.48 1.99 -3.16
CA PRO A 253 10.70 2.18 -1.93
C PRO A 253 9.55 1.19 -1.77
N PHE A 254 8.95 0.70 -2.88
CA PHE A 254 7.88 -0.29 -2.80
C PHE A 254 8.36 -1.66 -2.33
N TYR A 255 9.57 -2.07 -2.72
CA TYR A 255 10.18 -3.31 -2.25
C TYR A 255 10.66 -3.21 -0.80
N GLU A 256 11.20 -2.06 -0.40
CA GLU A 256 11.55 -1.79 0.99
C GLU A 256 10.31 -1.83 1.90
N MET A 257 9.19 -1.26 1.43
CA MET A 257 7.90 -1.36 2.13
C MET A 257 7.37 -2.80 2.16
N LEU A 258 7.62 -3.62 1.12
CA LEU A 258 7.26 -5.04 1.12
C LEU A 258 7.99 -5.80 2.24
N GLU A 259 9.30 -5.58 2.39
CA GLU A 259 10.10 -6.20 3.45
C GLU A 259 9.65 -5.78 4.86
N GLN A 260 9.29 -4.49 5.03
CA GLN A 260 8.83 -3.95 6.32
C GLN A 260 7.41 -4.40 6.69
N SER A 261 6.62 -4.84 5.72
CA SER A 261 5.20 -5.19 5.91
C SER A 261 4.98 -6.68 6.23
N ASP A 262 6.03 -7.48 6.26
CA ASP A 262 5.94 -8.90 6.61
C ASP A 262 5.41 -9.09 8.04
N GLY A 263 4.55 -10.09 8.22
CA GLY A 263 3.97 -10.44 9.52
C GLY A 263 2.69 -9.68 9.90
N HIS A 264 2.18 -8.77 9.06
CA HIS A 264 0.91 -8.10 9.28
C HIS A 264 -0.22 -8.79 8.49
N THR A 265 -1.30 -9.10 9.17
CA THR A 265 -2.50 -9.73 8.57
C THR A 265 -3.62 -8.71 8.51
N PRO A 266 -4.13 -8.37 7.32
CA PRO A 266 -5.26 -7.47 7.18
C PRO A 266 -6.50 -7.97 7.94
N ALA A 267 -7.25 -7.05 8.55
CA ALA A 267 -8.50 -7.35 9.25
C ALA A 267 -9.52 -8.06 8.34
N SER A 268 -9.44 -7.82 7.03
CA SER A 268 -10.25 -8.51 6.01
C SER A 268 -10.08 -10.04 5.97
N PHE A 269 -8.98 -10.57 6.51
CA PHE A 269 -8.73 -12.01 6.64
C PHE A 269 -9.11 -12.56 8.02
N LEU A 270 -9.29 -11.68 9.01
CA LEU A 270 -9.58 -12.04 10.40
C LEU A 270 -11.06 -11.89 10.75
N ILE A 271 -11.78 -10.98 10.08
CA ILE A 271 -13.19 -10.67 10.35
C ILE A 271 -14.08 -11.31 9.27
N GLU A 272 -14.96 -12.22 9.68
CA GLU A 272 -15.81 -13.01 8.76
C GLU A 272 -16.76 -12.13 7.94
N ASP A 273 -17.38 -11.10 8.54
CA ASP A 273 -18.31 -10.16 7.89
C ASP A 273 -17.62 -8.86 7.46
N TRP A 274 -16.36 -8.92 7.03
CA TRP A 274 -15.55 -7.75 6.68
C TRP A 274 -16.23 -6.77 5.73
N SER A 275 -16.99 -7.26 4.76
CA SER A 275 -17.65 -6.37 3.78
C SER A 275 -18.60 -5.37 4.43
N GLU A 276 -19.39 -5.81 5.43
CA GLU A 276 -20.30 -4.93 6.17
C GLU A 276 -19.52 -4.00 7.13
N ILE A 277 -18.52 -4.56 7.81
CA ILE A 277 -17.67 -3.79 8.72
C ILE A 277 -16.90 -2.70 7.95
N SER A 278 -16.31 -3.05 6.82
CA SER A 278 -15.57 -2.12 5.97
C SER A 278 -16.44 -0.96 5.48
N GLU A 279 -17.70 -1.20 5.09
CA GLU A 279 -18.63 -0.15 4.69
C GLU A 279 -18.92 0.82 5.86
N ASN A 280 -19.17 0.28 7.06
CA ASN A 280 -19.42 1.08 8.26
C ASN A 280 -18.18 1.89 8.68
N LEU A 281 -16.99 1.30 8.62
CA LEU A 281 -15.73 1.99 8.87
C LEU A 281 -15.52 3.14 7.90
N SER A 282 -15.73 2.90 6.61
CA SER A 282 -15.60 3.92 5.57
C SER A 282 -16.54 5.12 5.80
N LEU A 283 -17.77 4.87 6.25
CA LEU A 283 -18.71 5.93 6.64
C LEU A 283 -18.24 6.69 7.89
N SER A 284 -17.68 5.99 8.86
CA SER A 284 -17.10 6.59 10.06
C SER A 284 -15.90 7.47 9.72
N PHE A 285 -15.03 7.03 8.82
CA PHE A 285 -13.86 7.81 8.37
C PHE A 285 -14.29 9.10 7.66
N GLU A 286 -15.34 9.04 6.83
CA GLU A 286 -15.91 10.23 6.20
C GLU A 286 -16.39 11.25 7.25
N GLN A 287 -16.96 10.82 8.37
CA GLN A 287 -17.35 11.72 9.46
C GLN A 287 -16.15 12.35 10.18
N ILE A 288 -15.03 11.66 10.22
CA ILE A 288 -13.78 12.16 10.82
C ILE A 288 -13.09 13.16 9.89
N PHE A 289 -13.05 12.89 8.57
CA PHE A 289 -12.23 13.63 7.60
C PHE A 289 -12.99 14.67 6.78
N ASN A 290 -14.31 14.67 6.76
CA ASN A 290 -15.09 15.65 6.02
C ASN A 290 -15.27 16.93 6.85
N LEU A 291 -14.59 18.01 6.50
CA LEU A 291 -14.67 19.30 7.21
C LEU A 291 -16.09 19.87 7.31
N SER A 292 -17.00 19.52 6.40
CA SER A 292 -18.39 19.99 6.44
C SER A 292 -19.27 19.27 7.47
N SER A 293 -18.85 18.09 7.91
CA SER A 293 -19.56 17.24 8.88
C SER A 293 -18.66 16.71 10.00
N LEU A 294 -17.56 17.39 10.24
CA LEU A 294 -16.48 16.97 11.12
C LEU A 294 -16.94 16.58 12.51
N MET A 295 -16.63 15.35 12.91
CA MET A 295 -16.85 14.83 14.25
C MET A 295 -15.54 14.62 14.99
N ASP A 296 -15.57 14.62 16.31
CA ASP A 296 -14.40 14.25 17.10
C ASP A 296 -14.09 12.76 16.91
N VAL A 297 -12.82 12.44 16.68
CA VAL A 297 -12.35 11.05 16.46
C VAL A 297 -12.85 10.12 17.55
N LYS A 298 -12.81 10.57 18.81
CA LYS A 298 -13.21 9.79 19.97
C LYS A 298 -14.71 9.47 20.03
N ASP A 299 -15.53 10.30 19.38
CA ASP A 299 -16.98 10.11 19.37
C ASP A 299 -17.43 9.20 18.21
N VAL A 300 -16.55 8.96 17.25
CA VAL A 300 -16.81 8.14 16.06
C VAL A 300 -16.25 6.72 16.20
N LEU A 301 -15.04 6.57 16.74
CA LEU A 301 -14.40 5.27 17.00
C LEU A 301 -14.85 4.67 18.33
#